data_17174380a715948aea132d8cd90da0fe
#
_entry.id   17174380a715948aea132d8cd90da0fe
#
_cell.length_a   1.000
_cell.length_b   1.000
_cell.length_c   1.000
_cell.angle_alpha   90.00
_cell.angle_beta   90.00
_cell.angle_gamma   90.00
#
_symmetry.space_group_name_H-M   'P 1'
#
loop_
_entity.id
_entity.type
_entity.pdbx_description
1 polymer ?
#
loop_
_entity_poly.entity_id
_entity_poly.type
_entity_poly.pdbx_seq_one_letter_code
_entity_poly.pdbx_strand_id
1 'polypeptide(L)'
;MDRRSRTPQGQIAQVLVEFLEVAVSCIVFLKGFYPPRAFERRRYMNVVVQKAVHPELASYIHSTTTGLLPFIQKGLVERVVVIFYDKEHVPIEKFVFKLSVNQSYGSKLEEADLEFALRAFLIKLTVAEPVTKSLPSDGSWEVTAYFRSLPSYGDREAQLWIPTDAKLWMQAPHITPIKSVSCDPLKMQLYLEHPSPTEPKNPAA
;
A
#
# COMPACT_ATOMS: atom_id res chain seq x y z
N MET A 1 19.16 -10.76 -15.56
CA MET A 1 17.77 -10.32 -15.91
C MET A 1 16.89 -11.55 -15.94
N ASP A 2 16.02 -11.68 -14.96
CA ASP A 2 15.20 -12.89 -14.75
C ASP A 2 14.15 -13.03 -15.85
N ARG A 3 13.97 -14.27 -16.38
CA ARG A 3 12.93 -14.58 -17.40
C ARG A 3 11.52 -14.24 -16.94
N ARG A 4 11.27 -14.20 -15.63
CA ARG A 4 9.98 -13.87 -15.02
C ARG A 4 9.56 -12.41 -15.21
N SER A 5 10.50 -11.48 -15.32
CA SER A 5 10.21 -10.05 -15.55
C SER A 5 9.71 -9.74 -16.97
N ARG A 6 9.81 -10.71 -17.91
CA ARG A 6 9.36 -10.55 -19.30
C ARG A 6 7.91 -10.99 -19.54
N THR A 7 7.27 -11.60 -18.57
CA THR A 7 5.84 -11.97 -18.67
C THR A 7 4.95 -10.75 -18.41
N PRO A 8 3.73 -10.69 -18.98
CA PRO A 8 2.79 -9.61 -18.69
C PRO A 8 2.56 -9.43 -17.17
N GLN A 9 2.44 -10.53 -16.43
CA GLN A 9 2.28 -10.52 -14.97
C GLN A 9 3.51 -9.94 -14.26
N GLY A 10 4.71 -10.24 -14.78
CA GLY A 10 5.96 -9.68 -14.25
C GLY A 10 6.05 -8.17 -14.46
N GLN A 11 5.66 -7.68 -15.63
CA GLN A 11 5.61 -6.24 -15.93
C GLN A 11 4.58 -5.51 -15.06
N ILE A 12 3.38 -6.07 -14.93
CA ILE A 12 2.34 -5.53 -14.05
C ILE A 12 2.83 -5.45 -12.60
N ALA A 13 3.44 -6.53 -12.10
CA ALA A 13 3.95 -6.57 -10.73
C ALA A 13 5.03 -5.51 -10.49
N GLN A 14 5.92 -5.27 -11.48
CA GLN A 14 6.94 -4.24 -11.39
C GLN A 14 6.30 -2.84 -11.30
N VAL A 15 5.38 -2.52 -12.20
CA VAL A 15 4.66 -1.24 -12.20
C VAL A 15 3.86 -1.06 -10.90
N LEU A 16 3.24 -2.12 -10.37
CA LEU A 16 2.52 -2.06 -9.10
C LEU A 16 3.44 -1.81 -7.91
N VAL A 17 4.62 -2.41 -7.87
CA VAL A 17 5.61 -2.17 -6.79
C VAL A 17 6.07 -0.72 -6.81
N GLU A 18 6.42 -0.18 -7.98
CA GLU A 18 6.80 1.22 -8.14
C GLU A 18 5.64 2.18 -7.74
N PHE A 19 4.42 1.85 -8.17
CA PHE A 19 3.24 2.61 -7.79
C PHE A 19 3.02 2.58 -6.27
N LEU A 20 3.14 1.42 -5.62
CA LEU A 20 2.98 1.28 -4.16
C LEU A 20 4.04 2.08 -3.41
N GLU A 21 5.31 2.07 -3.86
CA GLU A 21 6.37 2.88 -3.26
C GLU A 21 6.00 4.36 -3.26
N VAL A 22 5.53 4.87 -4.40
CA VAL A 22 5.09 6.27 -4.54
C VAL A 22 3.84 6.54 -3.69
N ALA A 23 2.85 5.65 -3.73
CA ALA A 23 1.59 5.82 -3.00
C ALA A 23 1.81 5.82 -1.48
N VAL A 24 2.62 4.89 -0.95
CA VAL A 24 3.00 4.86 0.48
C VAL A 24 3.72 6.14 0.87
N SER A 25 4.65 6.60 0.05
CA SER A 25 5.36 7.86 0.28
C SER A 25 4.41 9.07 0.36
N CYS A 26 3.43 9.14 -0.55
CA CYS A 26 2.39 10.17 -0.53
C CYS A 26 1.51 10.08 0.72
N ILE A 27 1.12 8.88 1.15
CA ILE A 27 0.29 8.65 2.34
C ILE A 27 1.04 9.10 3.59
N VAL A 28 2.31 8.72 3.74
CA VAL A 28 3.12 9.10 4.90
C VAL A 28 3.35 10.61 4.96
N PHE A 29 3.55 11.27 3.79
CA PHE A 29 3.59 12.71 3.70
C PHE A 29 2.27 13.37 4.11
N LEU A 30 1.16 12.87 3.57
CA LEU A 30 -0.20 13.35 3.86
C LEU A 30 -0.52 13.32 5.36
N LYS A 31 -0.02 12.32 6.06
CA LYS A 31 -0.21 12.16 7.51
C LYS A 31 0.62 13.13 8.34
N GLY A 32 1.58 13.85 7.76
CA GLY A 32 2.39 14.84 8.45
C GLY A 32 3.30 14.29 9.56
N PHE A 33 3.55 12.98 9.56
CA PHE A 33 4.34 12.31 10.59
C PHE A 33 5.83 12.71 10.56
N TYR A 34 6.35 13.01 9.37
CA TYR A 34 7.72 13.46 9.17
C TYR A 34 7.75 14.91 8.70
N PRO A 35 8.84 15.66 8.99
CA PRO A 35 8.96 17.03 8.53
C PRO A 35 8.95 17.10 6.99
N PRO A 36 8.42 18.17 6.38
CA PRO A 36 8.34 18.32 4.93
C PRO A 36 9.66 18.10 4.18
N ARG A 37 10.79 18.45 4.80
CA ARG A 37 12.14 18.24 4.23
C ARG A 37 12.55 16.77 4.07
N ALA A 38 11.81 15.83 4.67
CA ALA A 38 12.02 14.39 4.45
C ALA A 38 11.48 13.92 3.10
N PHE A 39 10.81 14.80 2.37
CA PHE A 39 10.20 14.51 1.07
C PHE A 39 10.62 15.56 0.05
N GLU A 40 10.52 15.18 -1.23
CA GLU A 40 10.66 16.10 -2.35
C GLU A 40 9.53 15.90 -3.36
N ARG A 41 9.23 16.98 -4.09
CA ARG A 41 8.28 16.91 -5.18
C ARG A 41 8.91 16.24 -6.39
N ARG A 42 8.26 15.19 -6.89
CA ARG A 42 8.65 14.48 -8.11
C ARG A 42 7.44 14.33 -9.03
N ARG A 43 7.70 14.10 -10.30
CA ARG A 43 6.66 13.75 -11.26
C ARG A 43 6.72 12.25 -11.51
N TYR A 44 5.59 11.56 -11.28
CA TYR A 44 5.41 10.15 -11.54
C TYR A 44 4.05 9.94 -12.24
N MET A 45 4.01 9.18 -13.34
CA MET A 45 2.82 9.01 -14.17
C MET A 45 2.13 10.35 -14.47
N ASN A 46 2.91 11.39 -14.76
CA ASN A 46 2.44 12.76 -15.03
C ASN A 46 1.66 13.44 -13.88
N VAL A 47 1.76 12.94 -12.67
CA VAL A 47 1.21 13.55 -11.44
C VAL A 47 2.37 14.07 -10.57
N VAL A 48 2.17 15.22 -9.93
CA VAL A 48 3.12 15.71 -8.92
C VAL A 48 2.87 14.95 -7.63
N VAL A 49 3.87 14.23 -7.17
CA VAL A 49 3.83 13.37 -5.99
C VAL A 49 4.89 13.78 -4.97
N GLN A 50 4.75 13.33 -3.74
CA GLN A 50 5.74 13.50 -2.68
C GLN A 50 6.54 12.22 -2.52
N LYS A 51 7.84 12.26 -2.82
CA LYS A 51 8.75 11.13 -2.67
C LYS A 51 9.58 11.29 -1.41
N ALA A 52 9.62 10.24 -0.59
CA ALA A 52 10.51 10.20 0.57
C ALA A 52 11.98 10.22 0.11
N VAL A 53 12.77 11.13 0.70
CA VAL A 53 14.20 11.28 0.40
C VAL A 53 15.07 11.12 1.65
N HIS A 54 14.49 11.13 2.85
CA HIS A 54 15.24 10.77 4.05
C HIS A 54 15.71 9.31 3.94
N PRO A 55 17.01 9.03 4.11
CA PRO A 55 17.61 7.74 3.76
C PRO A 55 16.90 6.53 4.41
N GLU A 56 16.64 6.58 5.71
CA GLU A 56 15.99 5.48 6.44
C GLU A 56 14.54 5.30 5.99
N LEU A 57 13.79 6.39 5.85
CA LEU A 57 12.40 6.36 5.40
C LEU A 57 12.28 5.82 3.97
N ALA A 58 13.10 6.35 3.06
CA ALA A 58 13.13 5.91 1.67
C ALA A 58 13.54 4.44 1.57
N SER A 59 14.56 4.01 2.33
CA SER A 59 15.01 2.62 2.37
C SER A 59 13.93 1.68 2.90
N TYR A 60 13.24 2.07 3.96
CA TYR A 60 12.14 1.27 4.54
C TYR A 60 11.00 1.09 3.52
N ILE A 61 10.51 2.18 2.92
CA ILE A 61 9.42 2.11 1.94
C ILE A 61 9.85 1.26 0.73
N HIS A 62 11.04 1.51 0.19
CA HIS A 62 11.57 0.78 -0.95
C HIS A 62 11.72 -0.72 -0.67
N SER A 63 12.34 -1.09 0.46
CA SER A 63 12.55 -2.50 0.83
C SER A 63 11.24 -3.23 1.02
N THR A 64 10.27 -2.57 1.68
CA THR A 64 8.95 -3.15 1.94
C THR A 64 8.19 -3.38 0.65
N THR A 65 8.15 -2.40 -0.26
CA THR A 65 7.40 -2.54 -1.51
C THR A 65 8.07 -3.49 -2.50
N THR A 66 9.39 -3.44 -2.64
CA THR A 66 10.14 -4.39 -3.50
C THR A 66 10.07 -5.82 -3.00
N GLY A 67 10.00 -6.02 -1.68
CA GLY A 67 9.77 -7.33 -1.06
C GLY A 67 8.44 -7.98 -1.43
N LEU A 68 7.47 -7.21 -1.94
CA LEU A 68 6.17 -7.73 -2.43
C LEU A 68 6.23 -8.25 -3.87
N LEU A 69 7.26 -7.87 -4.65
CA LEU A 69 7.36 -8.18 -6.07
C LEU A 69 7.11 -9.66 -6.40
N PRO A 70 7.82 -10.63 -5.79
CA PRO A 70 7.66 -12.04 -6.12
C PRO A 70 6.25 -12.57 -5.79
N PHE A 71 5.62 -12.01 -4.76
CA PHE A 71 4.29 -12.43 -4.34
C PHE A 71 3.19 -11.82 -5.22
N ILE A 72 3.35 -10.58 -5.68
CA ILE A 72 2.45 -9.95 -6.66
C ILE A 72 2.54 -10.69 -7.99
N GLN A 73 3.75 -11.06 -8.44
CA GLN A 73 3.96 -11.86 -9.66
C GLN A 73 3.22 -13.20 -9.62
N LYS A 74 3.18 -13.83 -8.46
CA LYS A 74 2.46 -15.11 -8.22
C LYS A 74 0.96 -14.91 -7.97
N GLY A 75 0.46 -13.67 -7.91
CA GLY A 75 -0.94 -13.35 -7.60
C GLY A 75 -1.35 -13.66 -6.16
N LEU A 76 -0.39 -13.78 -5.26
CA LEU A 76 -0.62 -14.16 -3.86
C LEU A 76 -1.04 -12.99 -2.97
N VAL A 77 -0.64 -11.76 -3.31
CA VAL A 77 -1.00 -10.59 -2.51
C VAL A 77 -2.48 -10.25 -2.72
N GLU A 78 -3.23 -10.20 -1.64
CA GLU A 78 -4.64 -9.78 -1.63
C GLU A 78 -4.78 -8.32 -1.23
N ARG A 79 -4.08 -7.91 -0.17
CA ARG A 79 -4.12 -6.53 0.35
C ARG A 79 -2.73 -6.08 0.78
N VAL A 80 -2.44 -4.81 0.52
CA VAL A 80 -1.32 -4.08 1.13
C VAL A 80 -1.93 -2.97 1.96
N VAL A 81 -1.55 -2.88 3.22
CA VAL A 81 -2.18 -1.98 4.19
C VAL A 81 -1.12 -1.12 4.85
N VAL A 82 -1.30 0.19 4.83
CA VAL A 82 -0.53 1.14 5.65
C VAL A 82 -1.36 1.42 6.88
N ILE A 83 -0.85 1.03 8.05
CA ILE A 83 -1.54 1.12 9.33
C ILE A 83 -0.88 2.23 10.16
N PHE A 84 -1.69 3.11 10.71
CA PHE A 84 -1.25 4.15 11.62
C PHE A 84 -1.77 3.86 13.03
N TYR A 85 -0.92 4.05 14.00
CA TYR A 85 -1.14 3.74 15.42
C TYR A 85 -0.98 4.98 16.28
N ASP A 86 -1.68 5.00 17.40
CA ASP A 86 -1.39 5.93 18.48
C ASP A 86 -0.19 5.47 19.33
N LYS A 87 0.10 6.19 20.41
CA LYS A 87 1.22 5.90 21.32
C LYS A 87 1.06 4.58 22.08
N GLU A 88 -0.16 4.11 22.29
CA GLU A 88 -0.49 2.81 22.88
C GLU A 88 -0.45 1.66 21.86
N HIS A 89 0.00 1.96 20.63
CA HIS A 89 0.03 1.01 19.51
C HIS A 89 -1.36 0.45 19.14
N VAL A 90 -2.39 1.28 19.34
CA VAL A 90 -3.77 0.98 18.90
C VAL A 90 -3.94 1.55 17.48
N PRO A 91 -4.45 0.76 16.51
CA PRO A 91 -4.66 1.25 15.15
C PRO A 91 -5.76 2.33 15.14
N ILE A 92 -5.46 3.46 14.52
CA ILE A 92 -6.39 4.60 14.40
C ILE A 92 -6.86 4.83 12.97
N GLU A 93 -6.09 4.39 11.98
CA GLU A 93 -6.44 4.50 10.57
C GLU A 93 -5.65 3.50 9.74
N LYS A 94 -6.29 2.94 8.71
CA LYS A 94 -5.65 2.04 7.76
C LYS A 94 -5.97 2.51 6.34
N PHE A 95 -4.93 2.65 5.50
CA PHE A 95 -5.06 2.77 4.05
C PHE A 95 -4.94 1.37 3.45
N VAL A 96 -5.98 0.90 2.83
CA VAL A 96 -6.05 -0.47 2.30
C VAL A 96 -6.03 -0.45 0.78
N PHE A 97 -4.99 -1.03 0.20
CA PHE A 97 -4.92 -1.36 -1.22
C PHE A 97 -5.34 -2.82 -1.39
N LYS A 98 -6.53 -3.06 -1.88
CA LYS A 98 -6.99 -4.39 -2.26
C LYS A 98 -6.64 -4.65 -3.71
N LEU A 99 -5.89 -5.74 -3.98
CA LEU A 99 -5.31 -6.05 -5.27
C LEU A 99 -5.85 -7.38 -5.82
N SER A 100 -6.05 -7.44 -7.12
CA SER A 100 -6.26 -8.70 -7.83
C SER A 100 -5.67 -8.58 -9.24
N VAL A 101 -4.65 -9.39 -9.52
CA VAL A 101 -4.04 -9.50 -10.84
C VAL A 101 -4.49 -10.80 -11.49
N ASN A 102 -5.07 -10.70 -12.70
CA ASN A 102 -5.51 -11.86 -13.46
C ASN A 102 -4.28 -12.63 -13.97
N GLN A 103 -4.06 -13.82 -13.39
CA GLN A 103 -2.93 -14.69 -13.72
C GLN A 103 -3.08 -15.39 -15.08
N SER A 104 -4.30 -15.46 -15.61
CA SER A 104 -4.60 -16.08 -16.91
C SER A 104 -4.56 -15.06 -18.06
N TYR A 105 -4.17 -13.82 -17.81
CA TYR A 105 -4.08 -12.79 -18.83
C TYR A 105 -2.97 -13.10 -19.81
N GLY A 106 -3.33 -13.45 -21.02
CA GLY A 106 -2.40 -13.83 -22.09
C GLY A 106 -2.22 -12.79 -23.21
N SER A 107 -2.96 -11.66 -23.11
CA SER A 107 -2.87 -10.59 -24.10
C SER A 107 -1.67 -9.67 -23.84
N LYS A 108 -1.26 -8.93 -24.86
CA LYS A 108 -0.26 -7.88 -24.67
C LYS A 108 -0.79 -6.83 -23.72
N LEU A 109 0.00 -6.51 -22.68
CA LEU A 109 -0.34 -5.45 -21.75
C LEU A 109 -0.36 -4.10 -22.47
N GLU A 110 -1.48 -3.40 -22.41
CA GLU A 110 -1.57 -1.99 -22.78
C GLU A 110 -1.06 -1.15 -21.62
N GLU A 111 0.25 -0.84 -21.66
CA GLU A 111 0.95 -0.15 -20.57
C GLU A 111 0.33 1.22 -20.28
N ALA A 112 -0.18 1.90 -21.32
CA ALA A 112 -0.87 3.17 -21.21
C ALA A 112 -2.17 3.08 -20.41
N ASP A 113 -2.94 2.02 -20.54
CA ASP A 113 -4.20 1.82 -19.80
C ASP A 113 -3.92 1.56 -18.31
N LEU A 114 -2.88 0.76 -18.03
CA LEU A 114 -2.45 0.50 -16.65
C LEU A 114 -1.95 1.80 -15.99
N GLU A 115 -1.10 2.56 -16.70
CA GLU A 115 -0.62 3.86 -16.22
C GLU A 115 -1.77 4.83 -15.96
N PHE A 116 -2.72 4.91 -16.89
CA PHE A 116 -3.91 5.77 -16.73
C PHE A 116 -4.75 5.38 -15.50
N ALA A 117 -4.95 4.06 -15.29
CA ALA A 117 -5.67 3.55 -14.15
C ALA A 117 -4.98 3.90 -12.82
N LEU A 118 -3.66 3.68 -12.72
CA LEU A 118 -2.87 3.95 -11.52
C LEU A 118 -2.72 5.45 -11.24
N ARG A 119 -2.58 6.28 -12.27
CA ARG A 119 -2.58 7.74 -12.17
C ARG A 119 -3.81 8.26 -11.43
N ALA A 120 -4.99 7.69 -11.68
CA ALA A 120 -6.21 8.10 -11.03
C ALA A 120 -6.21 7.91 -9.52
N PHE A 121 -5.49 6.90 -9.00
CA PHE A 121 -5.28 6.71 -7.56
C PHE A 121 -4.38 7.79 -6.99
N LEU A 122 -3.27 8.11 -7.66
CA LEU A 122 -2.35 9.16 -7.20
C LEU A 122 -3.04 10.52 -7.13
N ILE A 123 -3.83 10.88 -8.14
CA ILE A 123 -4.62 12.13 -8.14
C ILE A 123 -5.58 12.13 -6.93
N LYS A 124 -6.25 11.01 -6.63
CA LYS A 124 -7.14 10.94 -5.47
C LYS A 124 -6.40 11.01 -4.14
N LEU A 125 -5.21 10.43 -4.04
CA LEU A 125 -4.36 10.54 -2.85
C LEU A 125 -3.91 11.99 -2.59
N THR A 126 -3.57 12.77 -3.62
CA THR A 126 -3.15 14.17 -3.44
C THR A 126 -4.24 15.09 -2.88
N VAL A 127 -5.50 14.68 -2.95
CA VAL A 127 -6.68 15.43 -2.44
C VAL A 127 -7.39 14.68 -1.31
N ALA A 128 -6.78 13.66 -0.72
CA ALA A 128 -7.41 12.82 0.30
C ALA A 128 -7.30 13.41 1.73
N GLU A 129 -6.60 14.52 1.93
CA GLU A 129 -6.45 15.16 3.24
C GLU A 129 -7.75 15.33 4.03
N PRO A 130 -8.87 15.78 3.42
CA PRO A 130 -10.11 15.99 4.18
C PRO A 130 -10.75 14.71 4.72
N VAL A 131 -10.39 13.53 4.20
CA VAL A 131 -10.97 12.24 4.62
C VAL A 131 -10.07 11.47 5.57
N THR A 132 -8.88 11.96 5.87
CA THR A 132 -7.95 11.36 6.83
C THR A 132 -8.04 12.06 8.20
N LYS A 133 -7.60 11.35 9.24
CA LYS A 133 -7.47 11.94 10.57
C LYS A 133 -6.04 12.41 10.82
N SER A 134 -5.87 13.48 11.58
CA SER A 134 -4.55 13.88 12.08
C SER A 134 -3.98 12.80 13.00
N LEU A 135 -2.67 12.58 12.92
CA LEU A 135 -1.98 11.65 13.81
C LEU A 135 -1.52 12.36 15.08
N PRO A 136 -1.52 11.66 16.23
CA PRO A 136 -0.75 12.08 17.39
C PRO A 136 0.74 12.18 17.05
N SER A 137 1.45 13.12 17.65
CA SER A 137 2.88 13.35 17.40
C SER A 137 3.79 12.19 17.82
N ASP A 138 3.29 11.33 18.70
CA ASP A 138 3.96 10.16 19.28
C ASP A 138 3.43 8.83 18.72
N GLY A 139 2.68 8.87 17.61
CA GLY A 139 2.20 7.70 16.92
C GLY A 139 3.29 6.93 16.16
N SER A 140 2.91 5.82 15.56
CA SER A 140 3.76 5.01 14.68
C SER A 140 2.99 4.53 13.46
N TRP A 141 3.69 3.92 12.52
CA TRP A 141 3.05 3.34 11.34
C TRP A 141 3.86 2.15 10.80
N GLU A 142 3.19 1.27 10.10
CA GLU A 142 3.79 0.11 9.44
C GLU A 142 3.09 -0.22 8.12
N VAL A 143 3.74 -1.03 7.31
CA VAL A 143 3.13 -1.65 6.13
C VAL A 143 2.95 -3.13 6.38
N THR A 144 1.72 -3.61 6.20
CA THR A 144 1.35 -5.01 6.36
C THR A 144 0.81 -5.55 5.02
N ALA A 145 1.13 -6.79 4.69
CA ALA A 145 0.60 -7.48 3.52
C ALA A 145 -0.25 -8.69 3.92
N TYR A 146 -1.38 -8.86 3.26
CA TYR A 146 -2.26 -10.01 3.41
C TYR A 146 -2.18 -10.87 2.16
N PHE A 147 -1.96 -12.16 2.35
CA PHE A 147 -1.77 -13.12 1.29
C PHE A 147 -2.96 -14.07 1.19
N ARG A 148 -3.31 -14.50 -0.02
CA ARG A 148 -4.34 -15.53 -0.28
C ARG A 148 -3.94 -16.90 0.29
N SER A 149 -2.64 -17.18 0.28
CA SER A 149 -2.02 -18.34 0.91
C SER A 149 -0.66 -17.90 1.45
N LEU A 150 -0.31 -18.39 2.63
CA LEU A 150 0.98 -18.07 3.25
C LEU A 150 2.11 -18.61 2.36
N PRO A 151 3.15 -17.81 2.13
CA PRO A 151 4.37 -18.26 1.47
C PRO A 151 4.98 -19.44 2.25
N SER A 152 5.57 -20.39 1.54
CA SER A 152 6.26 -21.50 2.19
C SER A 152 7.50 -21.03 2.97
N TYR A 153 7.72 -21.59 4.15
CA TYR A 153 8.84 -21.23 5.04
C TYR A 153 10.24 -21.37 4.39
N GLY A 154 10.35 -22.06 3.25
CA GLY A 154 11.59 -22.24 2.50
C GLY A 154 11.87 -21.17 1.45
N ASP A 155 10.92 -20.28 1.16
CA ASP A 155 11.13 -19.19 0.21
C ASP A 155 12.02 -18.12 0.86
N ARG A 156 13.21 -17.89 0.29
CA ARG A 156 14.12 -16.81 0.75
C ARG A 156 13.43 -15.43 0.79
N GLU A 157 12.46 -15.26 -0.10
CA GLU A 157 11.65 -14.04 -0.23
C GLU A 157 10.71 -13.85 0.98
N ALA A 158 10.23 -14.96 1.58
CA ALA A 158 9.37 -14.91 2.77
C ALA A 158 10.12 -14.51 4.04
N GLN A 159 11.45 -14.69 4.08
CA GLN A 159 12.28 -14.34 5.24
C GLN A 159 12.37 -12.83 5.50
N LEU A 160 12.00 -12.00 4.52
CA LEU A 160 11.95 -10.55 4.66
C LEU A 160 10.69 -10.06 5.38
N TRP A 161 9.71 -10.94 5.58
CA TRP A 161 8.43 -10.62 6.21
C TRP A 161 8.28 -11.36 7.54
N ILE A 162 7.92 -10.62 8.57
CA ILE A 162 7.63 -11.18 9.89
C ILE A 162 6.14 -11.48 9.95
N PRO A 163 5.73 -12.75 10.22
CA PRO A 163 4.33 -13.03 10.47
C PRO A 163 3.81 -12.17 11.62
N THR A 164 2.69 -11.53 11.42
CA THR A 164 2.03 -10.74 12.45
C THR A 164 0.59 -11.21 12.61
N ASP A 165 0.07 -11.13 13.84
CA ASP A 165 -1.34 -11.32 14.07
C ASP A 165 -2.11 -10.21 13.37
N ALA A 166 -3.15 -10.60 12.62
CA ALA A 166 -3.99 -9.62 11.95
C ALA A 166 -4.61 -8.72 13.02
N LYS A 167 -4.19 -7.47 13.07
CA LYS A 167 -4.84 -6.46 13.94
C LYS A 167 -6.19 -6.12 13.35
N LEU A 168 -7.15 -6.95 13.71
CA LEU A 168 -8.54 -6.77 13.33
C LEU A 168 -9.16 -5.67 14.20
N TRP A 169 -10.10 -4.94 13.62
CA TRP A 169 -10.96 -4.08 14.40
C TRP A 169 -11.86 -4.96 15.28
N MET A 170 -12.10 -4.55 16.52
CA MET A 170 -13.03 -5.26 17.42
C MET A 170 -14.47 -5.20 16.92
N GLN A 171 -14.80 -4.15 16.18
CA GLN A 171 -16.08 -3.97 15.50
C GLN A 171 -15.85 -3.64 14.03
N ALA A 172 -16.90 -3.76 13.21
CA ALA A 172 -16.81 -3.41 11.79
C ALA A 172 -16.35 -1.96 11.62
N PRO A 173 -15.26 -1.69 10.89
CA PRO A 173 -14.74 -0.34 10.73
C PRO A 173 -15.65 0.50 9.84
N HIS A 174 -15.56 1.81 10.02
CA HIS A 174 -16.12 2.74 9.05
C HIS A 174 -15.20 2.79 7.82
N ILE A 175 -15.75 2.49 6.66
CA ILE A 175 -15.00 2.44 5.38
C ILE A 175 -15.28 3.70 4.58
N THR A 176 -14.22 4.41 4.18
CA THR A 176 -14.28 5.55 3.26
C THR A 176 -13.59 5.19 1.95
N PRO A 177 -14.33 4.94 0.85
CA PRO A 177 -13.74 4.65 -0.44
C PRO A 177 -12.98 5.87 -0.99
N ILE A 178 -11.78 5.66 -1.54
CA ILE A 178 -10.99 6.69 -2.21
C ILE A 178 -11.09 6.50 -3.72
N LYS A 179 -10.74 5.30 -4.21
CA LYS A 179 -10.74 5.00 -5.64
C LYS A 179 -10.82 3.49 -5.87
N SER A 180 -11.53 3.11 -6.93
CA SER A 180 -11.49 1.75 -7.47
C SER A 180 -11.30 1.77 -8.97
N VAL A 181 -10.65 0.73 -9.48
CA VAL A 181 -10.48 0.46 -10.90
C VAL A 181 -10.65 -1.03 -11.16
N SER A 182 -11.27 -1.35 -12.29
CA SER A 182 -11.38 -2.71 -12.80
C SER A 182 -11.10 -2.65 -14.29
N CYS A 183 -9.85 -2.91 -14.67
CA CYS A 183 -9.42 -3.08 -16.05
C CYS A 183 -8.56 -4.35 -16.09
N ASP A 184 -8.78 -5.21 -17.08
CA ASP A 184 -7.90 -6.37 -17.23
C ASP A 184 -6.47 -5.88 -17.57
N PRO A 185 -5.47 -6.45 -16.90
CA PRO A 185 -5.52 -7.56 -15.95
C PRO A 185 -5.58 -7.16 -14.47
N LEU A 186 -5.75 -5.88 -14.14
CA LEU A 186 -5.71 -5.36 -12.77
C LEU A 186 -7.09 -4.96 -12.27
N LYS A 187 -7.45 -5.45 -11.09
CA LYS A 187 -8.51 -4.88 -10.24
C LYS A 187 -7.87 -4.34 -8.97
N MET A 188 -8.11 -3.07 -8.66
CA MET A 188 -7.56 -2.45 -7.46
C MET A 188 -8.60 -1.53 -6.82
N GLN A 189 -8.62 -1.54 -5.49
CA GLN A 189 -9.41 -0.63 -4.67
C GLN A 189 -8.51 0.00 -3.62
N LEU A 190 -8.66 1.28 -3.39
CA LEU A 190 -8.06 2.02 -2.29
C LEU A 190 -9.16 2.63 -1.44
N TYR A 191 -9.14 2.34 -0.15
CA TYR A 191 -10.06 2.87 0.83
C TYR A 191 -9.40 3.06 2.19
N LEU A 192 -10.02 3.90 3.00
CA LEU A 192 -9.67 4.09 4.40
C LEU A 192 -10.55 3.22 5.29
N GLU A 193 -9.97 2.70 6.36
CA GLU A 193 -10.69 2.12 7.49
C GLU A 193 -10.39 2.95 8.73
N HIS A 194 -11.44 3.33 9.44
CA HIS A 194 -11.38 3.95 10.75
C HIS A 194 -12.09 3.06 11.78
N PRO A 195 -11.69 3.11 13.07
CA PRO A 195 -12.43 2.41 14.11
C PRO A 195 -13.88 2.90 14.15
N SER A 196 -14.79 1.99 14.47
CA SER A 196 -16.19 2.36 14.72
C SER A 196 -16.26 3.38 15.87
N PRO A 197 -17.14 4.40 15.80
CA PRO A 197 -17.35 5.32 16.94
C PRO A 197 -17.73 4.63 18.23
N THR A 198 -18.26 3.41 18.14
CA THR A 198 -18.67 2.58 19.28
C THR A 198 -17.60 1.56 19.69
N GLU A 199 -16.45 1.53 19.02
CA GLU A 199 -15.37 0.63 19.39
C GLU A 199 -14.84 1.00 20.77
N PRO A 200 -14.84 0.07 21.74
CA PRO A 200 -14.34 0.36 23.07
C PRO A 200 -12.88 0.74 22.96
N LYS A 201 -12.51 1.90 23.49
CA LYS A 201 -11.10 2.22 23.71
C LYS A 201 -10.57 1.13 24.63
N ASN A 202 -9.57 0.37 24.17
CA ASN A 202 -9.01 -0.73 24.92
C ASN A 202 -8.78 -0.28 26.36
N PRO A 203 -9.41 -0.91 27.38
CA PRO A 203 -9.02 -0.63 28.75
C PRO A 203 -7.58 -1.09 28.87
N ALA A 204 -6.70 -0.22 29.30
CA ALA A 204 -5.30 -0.49 29.53
C ALA A 204 -5.12 -1.85 30.21
N ALA A 205 -4.36 -2.74 29.55
CA ALA A 205 -3.85 -3.94 30.20
C ALA A 205 -2.73 -3.57 31.16
#